data_fed979f5917030d492e2985cebcaff1b
#
_entry.id   fed979f5917030d492e2985cebcaff1b
#
_cell.length_a   1.000
_cell.length_b   1.000
_cell.length_c   1.000
_cell.angle_alpha   90.00
_cell.angle_beta   90.00
_cell.angle_gamma   90.00
#
_symmetry.space_group_name_H-M   'P 1'
#
loop_
_entity.id
_entity.type
_entity.pdbx_description
1 polymer ?
#
loop_
_entity_poly.entity_id
_entity_poly.type
_entity_poly.pdbx_seq_one_letter_code
_entity_poly.pdbx_strand_id
1 'polypeptide(L)' 'MNRIKVVLVEKGVSQTELAEDLGKSFSTVNAYCSNRQQPSLELLFQIADYLKVSIKDLIVENESKDIE' A
#
# COMPACT_ATOMS: atom_id res chain seq x y z
N MET A 1 5.01 -1.69 -8.13
CA MET A 1 3.74 -2.31 -7.78
C MET A 1 3.68 -2.60 -6.30
N ASN A 2 2.51 -2.49 -5.71
CA ASN A 2 2.40 -2.69 -4.27
C ASN A 2 1.35 -3.73 -3.91
N ARG A 3 1.37 -4.16 -2.64
CA ARG A 3 0.44 -5.14 -2.12
C ARG A 3 -0.45 -4.55 -1.04
N ILE A 4 -0.70 -3.25 -1.12
CA ILE A 4 -1.46 -2.57 -0.08
C ILE A 4 -2.84 -3.19 0.11
N LYS A 5 -3.54 -3.47 -0.99
CA LYS A 5 -4.88 -4.03 -0.90
C LYS A 5 -4.89 -5.36 -0.18
N VAL A 6 -3.92 -6.21 -0.48
CA VAL A 6 -3.82 -7.53 0.15
C VAL A 6 -3.65 -7.38 1.66
N VAL A 7 -2.75 -6.48 2.06
CA VAL A 7 -2.47 -6.30 3.48
C VAL A 7 -3.67 -5.69 4.19
N LEU A 8 -4.38 -4.76 3.54
CA LEU A 8 -5.59 -4.21 4.14
C LEU A 8 -6.60 -5.31 4.43
N VAL A 9 -6.80 -6.20 3.46
CA VAL A 9 -7.74 -7.30 3.66
C VAL A 9 -7.28 -8.19 4.80
N GLU A 10 -6.01 -8.51 4.84
CA GLU A 10 -5.46 -9.35 5.91
C GLU A 10 -5.65 -8.72 7.29
N LYS A 11 -5.55 -7.40 7.35
CA LYS A 11 -5.66 -6.70 8.63
C LYS A 11 -7.09 -6.28 8.95
N GLY A 12 -8.02 -6.50 8.04
CA GLY A 12 -9.40 -6.10 8.24
C GLY A 12 -9.59 -4.59 8.27
N VAL A 13 -8.78 -3.87 7.50
CA VAL A 13 -8.83 -2.42 7.44
C VAL A 13 -9.38 -2.01 6.08
N SER A 14 -10.35 -1.09 6.08
CA SER A 14 -10.95 -0.64 4.82
C SER A 14 -10.10 0.46 4.21
N GLN A 15 -10.31 0.68 2.91
CA GLN A 15 -9.63 1.78 2.22
C GLN A 15 -10.07 3.12 2.78
N THR A 16 -11.31 3.22 3.22
CA THR A 16 -11.81 4.45 3.83
C THR A 16 -11.06 4.75 5.12
N GLU A 17 -10.85 3.73 5.95
CA GLU A 17 -10.10 3.91 7.19
C GLU A 17 -8.68 4.35 6.91
N LEU A 18 -8.04 3.73 5.92
CA LEU A 18 -6.69 4.11 5.59
C LEU A 18 -6.63 5.54 5.07
N ALA A 19 -7.61 5.92 4.23
CA ALA A 19 -7.64 7.27 3.69
C ALA A 19 -7.76 8.30 4.82
N GLU A 20 -8.60 8.01 5.81
CA GLU A 20 -8.75 8.90 6.94
C GLU A 20 -7.46 9.05 7.73
N ASP A 21 -6.77 7.93 7.95
CA ASP A 21 -5.52 7.98 8.70
C ASP A 21 -4.46 8.79 7.96
N LEU A 22 -4.40 8.66 6.65
CA LEU A 22 -3.40 9.36 5.86
C LEU A 22 -3.78 10.79 5.52
N GLY A 23 -5.01 11.19 5.80
CA GLY A 23 -5.48 12.51 5.41
C GLY A 23 -5.60 12.67 3.91
N LYS A 24 -5.94 11.58 3.21
CA LYS A 24 -6.09 11.60 1.77
C LYS A 24 -7.48 11.18 1.38
N SER A 25 -7.85 11.41 0.11
CA SER A 25 -9.17 11.02 -0.35
C SER A 25 -9.23 9.52 -0.59
N PHE A 26 -10.44 8.99 -0.53
CA PHE A 26 -10.65 7.58 -0.85
C PHE A 26 -10.16 7.29 -2.26
N SER A 27 -10.42 8.20 -3.18
CA SER A 27 -10.03 8.03 -4.58
C SER A 27 -8.52 7.84 -4.71
N THR A 28 -7.74 8.61 -3.97
CA THR A 28 -6.30 8.49 -3.99
C THR A 28 -5.85 7.14 -3.44
N VAL A 29 -6.41 6.73 -2.31
CA VAL A 29 -6.05 5.45 -1.70
C VAL A 29 -6.47 4.30 -2.61
N ASN A 30 -7.63 4.42 -3.23
CA ASN A 30 -8.09 3.41 -4.16
C ASN A 30 -7.15 3.27 -5.36
N ALA A 31 -6.61 4.40 -5.83
CA ALA A 31 -5.64 4.36 -6.91
C ALA A 31 -4.37 3.63 -6.49
N TYR A 32 -3.93 3.81 -5.25
CA TYR A 32 -2.78 3.07 -4.73
C TYR A 32 -3.09 1.58 -4.68
N CYS A 33 -4.25 1.24 -4.14
CA CYS A 33 -4.63 -0.17 -3.97
C CYS A 33 -4.80 -0.90 -5.28
N SER A 34 -5.23 -0.19 -6.31
CA SER A 34 -5.41 -0.80 -7.63
C SER A 34 -4.16 -0.69 -8.50
N ASN A 35 -3.09 -0.16 -7.94
CA ASN A 35 -1.82 0.00 -8.64
C ASN A 35 -1.88 0.91 -9.85
N ARG A 36 -2.89 1.80 -9.89
CA ARG A 36 -2.94 2.82 -10.93
C ARG A 36 -1.98 3.96 -10.61
N GLN A 37 -1.63 4.11 -9.33
CA GLN A 37 -0.73 5.14 -8.89
C GLN A 37 0.05 4.56 -7.71
N GLN A 38 1.32 4.91 -7.59
CA GLN A 38 2.12 4.40 -6.48
C GLN A 38 2.33 5.51 -5.45
N PRO A 39 2.23 5.19 -4.16
CA PRO A 39 2.52 6.19 -3.14
C PRO A 39 4.02 6.44 -3.08
N SER A 40 4.39 7.58 -2.52
CA SER A 40 5.80 7.88 -2.31
C SER A 40 6.36 6.93 -1.26
N LEU A 41 7.68 6.83 -1.20
CA LEU A 41 8.31 5.97 -0.21
C LEU A 41 7.93 6.41 1.21
N GLU A 42 7.90 7.72 1.42
CA GLU A 42 7.53 8.26 2.71
C GLU A 42 6.12 7.83 3.09
N LEU A 43 5.21 7.88 2.14
CA LEU A 43 3.84 7.49 2.40
C LEU A 43 3.72 5.99 2.63
N LEU A 44 4.53 5.21 1.93
CA LEU A 44 4.56 3.77 2.15
C LEU A 44 4.98 3.45 3.59
N PHE A 45 5.95 4.20 4.14
CA PHE A 45 6.33 4.00 5.52
C PHE A 45 5.19 4.33 6.47
N GLN A 46 4.41 5.39 6.16
CA GLN A 46 3.26 5.72 6.98
C GLN A 46 2.23 4.61 6.95
N ILE A 47 1.98 4.06 5.78
CA ILE A 47 1.01 2.98 5.64
C ILE A 47 1.48 1.75 6.41
N ALA A 48 2.75 1.41 6.28
CA ALA A 48 3.30 0.25 6.98
C ALA A 48 3.17 0.42 8.49
N ASP A 49 3.44 1.62 8.98
CA ASP A 49 3.34 1.88 10.40
C ASP A 49 1.89 1.77 10.88
N TYR A 50 0.96 2.31 10.11
CA TYR A 50 -0.45 2.23 10.47
C TYR A 50 -0.93 0.78 10.51
N LEU A 51 -0.49 -0.02 9.56
CA LEU A 51 -0.92 -1.41 9.46
C LEU A 51 -0.07 -2.36 10.31
N LYS A 52 0.98 -1.82 10.95
CA LYS A 52 1.87 -2.63 11.80
C LYS A 52 2.54 -3.74 11.02
N VAL A 53 3.02 -3.41 9.85
CA VAL A 53 3.76 -4.36 9.03
C VAL A 53 5.07 -3.71 8.58
N SER A 54 5.95 -4.52 8.02
CA SER A 54 7.19 -4.03 7.46
C SER A 54 6.90 -3.42 6.09
N ILE A 55 7.69 -2.44 5.70
CA ILE A 55 7.47 -1.82 4.39
C ILE A 55 7.63 -2.83 3.27
N LYS A 56 8.49 -3.82 3.44
CA LYS A 56 8.66 -4.82 2.40
C LYS A 56 7.44 -5.70 2.23
N ASP A 57 6.55 -5.72 3.22
CA ASP A 57 5.30 -6.45 3.07
C ASP A 57 4.34 -5.75 2.13
N LEU A 58 4.59 -4.48 1.83
CA LEU A 58 3.75 -3.69 0.94
C LEU A 58 4.29 -3.60 -0.48
N ILE A 59 5.46 -4.15 -0.73
CA ILE A 59 6.11 -4.01 -2.02
C ILE A 59 6.23 -5.36 -2.69
N VAL A 60 5.93 -5.39 -3.99
CA VAL A 60 6.11 -6.60 -4.76
C VAL A 60 7.45 -6.52 -5.45
N GLU A 61 8.32 -7.48 -5.16
CA GLU A 61 9.58 -7.54 -5.83
C GLU A 61 9.39 -8.08 -7.22
N ASN A 62 10.04 -7.47 -8.16
CA ASN A 62 9.95 -7.93 -9.52
C ASN A 62 11.10 -8.87 -9.79
N GLU A 63 10.78 -10.16 -9.73
CA GLU A 63 11.80 -11.14 -9.88
C GLU A 63 12.10 -11.50 -11.29
N SER A 64 11.24 -11.13 -12.15
CA SER A 64 11.40 -11.54 -13.51
C SER A 64 12.64 -10.97 -14.12
N LYS A 65 13.08 -9.84 -13.62
CA LYS A 65 14.21 -9.25 -14.19
C LYS A 65 15.42 -10.05 -13.88
N ASP A 66 15.25 -10.96 -13.11
CA ASP A 66 16.35 -11.73 -12.79
C ASP A 66 16.81 -12.48 -13.92
N ILE A 67 16.20 -12.44 -14.72
CA ILE A 67 16.62 -13.07 -15.63
C ILE A 67 17.39 -12.66 -16.50
N GLU A 68 17.64 -12.35 -16.23
CA GLU A 68 18.37 -11.98 -16.72
C GLU A 68 18.94 -12.11 -16.90
#